data_4e1df9159681eaf762d5b67e72002145
#
_entry.id   4e1df9159681eaf762d5b67e72002145
#
_cell.length_a   1.000
_cell.length_b   1.000
_cell.length_c   1.000
_cell.angle_alpha   90.00
_cell.angle_beta   90.00
_cell.angle_gamma   90.00
#
_symmetry.space_group_name_H-M   'P 1'
#
loop_
_entity.id
_entity.type
_entity.pdbx_description
1 polymer ?
#
loop_
_entity_poly.entity_id
_entity_poly.type
_entity_poly.pdbx_seq_one_letter_code
_entity_poly.pdbx_strand_id
1 'polypeptide(L)'
;MAVGAVVVVADGVGEEQIMKTKIAMFSVSLAAGIALALLPATLLAAPTVYPTADAAATALVDAVQKDDKAALAKVLGPDWKTFVPAEGIDREDVDAFLAAYKTNHKIAEGGGVSRLEVGNAGWTLPIPIVKSGTGYTFDLKAGHDEIIARQIGRNELDTQQALLAYYDAQRDYAATDHNGDKVLEYAQKFLSTPGKTDGLYWDSKEGEPESPLGPLFAAHTQKAGAEGYQGYHYRILTAQGTSAPGGAYDYVVGGRMRNGFAAIAYPVHYGETGVMSFMISHDGIVFEKDLGKNGAAIAQAMKTFDPDDSWKEDDELAKGE
;
A
#
# COMPACT_ATOMS: atom_id res chain seq x y z
N MET A 1 1.49 -21.35 -35.38
CA MET A 1 2.77 -22.02 -35.71
C MET A 1 3.63 -21.98 -34.45
N ALA A 2 3.85 -23.14 -33.98
CA ALA A 2 4.67 -23.45 -32.82
C ALA A 2 6.16 -23.33 -33.13
N VAL A 3 6.98 -23.28 -32.13
CA VAL A 3 8.33 -23.89 -31.91
C VAL A 3 8.99 -23.02 -30.82
N GLY A 4 9.45 -23.45 -29.67
CA GLY A 4 9.87 -24.74 -29.21
C GLY A 4 10.97 -24.47 -28.19
N ALA A 5 10.84 -25.01 -27.02
CA ALA A 5 11.82 -24.98 -25.94
C ALA A 5 13.07 -25.79 -26.31
N VAL A 6 14.25 -25.31 -25.87
CA VAL A 6 15.41 -26.19 -25.66
C VAL A 6 16.06 -25.83 -24.32
N VAL A 7 15.94 -26.77 -23.40
CA VAL A 7 16.74 -26.92 -22.20
C VAL A 7 18.04 -27.63 -22.63
N VAL A 8 19.20 -27.09 -22.24
CA VAL A 8 20.43 -27.87 -22.19
C VAL A 8 21.09 -27.69 -20.83
N VAL A 9 21.06 -28.75 -20.07
CA VAL A 9 21.91 -29.00 -18.91
C VAL A 9 23.20 -29.61 -19.42
N ALA A 10 24.35 -29.13 -18.97
CA ALA A 10 25.58 -29.91 -18.97
C ALA A 10 26.49 -29.46 -17.83
N ASP A 11 26.82 -30.43 -17.06
CA ASP A 11 27.77 -30.45 -15.96
C ASP A 11 29.23 -30.29 -16.41
N GLY A 12 30.05 -29.81 -15.45
CA GLY A 12 31.33 -30.54 -15.26
C GLY A 12 32.62 -29.76 -15.45
N VAL A 13 33.21 -29.34 -14.33
CA VAL A 13 34.64 -29.57 -13.93
C VAL A 13 35.77 -29.02 -14.79
N GLY A 14 36.70 -28.29 -14.11
CA GLY A 14 38.08 -28.29 -14.54
C GLY A 14 38.88 -27.01 -14.26
N GLU A 15 39.62 -27.09 -13.23
CA GLU A 15 40.71 -26.27 -12.71
C GLU A 15 41.65 -25.63 -13.73
N GLU A 16 42.23 -24.51 -13.26
CA GLU A 16 43.61 -24.00 -13.44
C GLU A 16 44.22 -24.05 -14.83
N GLN A 17 44.59 -22.87 -15.31
CA GLN A 17 45.97 -22.64 -15.76
C GLN A 17 46.34 -21.17 -15.77
N ILE A 18 47.32 -20.87 -14.91
CA ILE A 18 48.19 -19.69 -14.93
C ILE A 18 49.13 -19.81 -16.15
N MET A 19 49.18 -18.80 -16.99
CA MET A 19 50.42 -18.59 -17.77
C MET A 19 50.62 -17.11 -18.08
N LYS A 20 51.71 -16.63 -17.52
CA LYS A 20 52.39 -15.38 -17.81
C LYS A 20 52.79 -15.32 -19.28
N THR A 21 52.60 -14.19 -19.97
CA THR A 21 53.53 -13.81 -21.07
C THR A 21 53.51 -12.28 -21.32
N LYS A 22 54.65 -11.71 -20.95
CA LYS A 22 55.48 -10.69 -21.60
C LYS A 22 54.89 -9.36 -22.08
N ILE A 23 55.37 -8.36 -21.39
CA ILE A 23 55.60 -6.96 -21.74
C ILE A 23 56.22 -6.84 -23.12
N ALA A 24 55.63 -6.05 -23.99
CA ALA A 24 56.33 -5.39 -25.10
C ALA A 24 55.99 -3.89 -25.04
N MET A 25 56.98 -3.13 -24.64
CA MET A 25 57.02 -1.67 -24.75
C MET A 25 56.98 -1.27 -26.24
N PHE A 26 55.99 -0.49 -26.62
CA PHE A 26 56.09 0.39 -27.77
C PHE A 26 55.72 1.81 -27.35
N SER A 27 56.73 2.60 -27.19
CA SER A 27 56.63 4.04 -27.03
C SER A 27 56.28 4.65 -28.40
N VAL A 28 55.06 5.18 -28.50
CA VAL A 28 54.71 6.14 -29.54
C VAL A 28 54.20 7.39 -28.83
N SER A 29 55.10 8.39 -28.80
CA SER A 29 54.75 9.74 -28.44
C SER A 29 53.86 10.32 -29.54
N LEU A 30 52.58 10.48 -29.25
CA LEU A 30 51.67 11.32 -30.05
C LEU A 30 51.03 12.34 -29.11
N ALA A 31 51.54 13.57 -29.20
CA ALA A 31 50.92 14.73 -28.61
C ALA A 31 49.55 14.96 -29.31
N ALA A 32 48.47 14.47 -28.72
CA ALA A 32 47.13 14.81 -29.10
C ALA A 32 46.53 15.61 -27.94
N GLY A 33 46.20 16.87 -28.22
CA GLY A 33 45.56 17.77 -27.27
C GLY A 33 44.26 17.15 -26.74
N ILE A 34 44.20 17.03 -25.43
CA ILE A 34 42.95 16.70 -24.72
C ILE A 34 42.07 17.95 -24.85
N ALA A 35 41.20 17.97 -25.87
CA ALA A 35 40.03 18.78 -25.85
C ALA A 35 39.11 18.15 -24.77
N LEU A 36 39.22 18.70 -23.56
CA LEU A 36 38.27 18.42 -22.47
C LEU A 36 36.90 18.92 -22.97
N ALA A 37 36.17 18.04 -23.61
CA ALA A 37 34.75 18.28 -23.87
C ALA A 37 34.09 18.43 -22.50
N LEU A 38 33.91 19.67 -22.07
CA LEU A 38 32.94 20.05 -21.04
C LEU A 38 31.57 19.59 -21.54
N LEU A 39 31.22 18.33 -21.24
CA LEU A 39 29.82 17.92 -21.24
C LEU A 39 29.12 18.92 -20.31
N PRO A 40 28.08 19.62 -20.75
CA PRO A 40 27.29 20.42 -19.82
C PRO A 40 26.76 19.43 -18.78
N ALA A 41 27.32 19.50 -17.57
CA ALA A 41 26.61 18.98 -16.44
C ALA A 41 25.25 19.68 -16.51
N THR A 42 24.20 18.95 -16.87
CA THR A 42 22.83 19.43 -16.69
C THR A 42 22.72 19.65 -15.19
N LEU A 43 22.96 20.90 -14.76
CA LEU A 43 22.58 21.32 -13.44
C LEU A 43 21.09 21.03 -13.35
N LEU A 44 20.71 20.00 -12.63
CA LEU A 44 19.35 19.80 -12.19
C LEU A 44 18.94 21.11 -11.52
N ALA A 45 18.04 21.85 -12.14
CA ALA A 45 17.66 23.16 -11.67
C ALA A 45 17.08 22.97 -10.26
N ALA A 46 17.72 23.60 -9.27
CA ALA A 46 17.19 23.59 -7.91
C ALA A 46 15.75 24.17 -7.90
N PRO A 47 14.87 23.71 -7.00
CA PRO A 47 13.52 24.27 -6.89
C PRO A 47 13.58 25.79 -6.66
N THR A 48 12.59 26.51 -7.18
CA THR A 48 12.53 27.95 -7.06
C THR A 48 12.40 28.38 -5.60
N VAL A 49 13.15 29.40 -5.20
CA VAL A 49 13.04 30.04 -3.88
C VAL A 49 12.13 31.25 -4.00
N TYR A 50 11.12 31.32 -3.16
CA TYR A 50 10.09 32.36 -3.13
C TYR A 50 10.30 33.32 -1.97
N PRO A 51 9.88 34.57 -2.06
CA PRO A 51 10.06 35.54 -0.97
C PRO A 51 9.24 35.23 0.29
N THR A 52 8.11 34.56 0.15
CA THR A 52 7.22 34.14 1.25
C THR A 52 6.68 32.72 1.01
N ALA A 53 6.23 32.08 2.07
CA ALA A 53 5.54 30.79 1.98
C ALA A 53 4.23 30.89 1.16
N ASP A 54 3.52 31.99 1.29
CA ASP A 54 2.31 32.26 0.52
C ASP A 54 2.59 32.39 -0.99
N ALA A 55 3.69 33.05 -1.37
CA ALA A 55 4.10 33.13 -2.77
C ALA A 55 4.48 31.76 -3.34
N ALA A 56 5.11 30.88 -2.55
CA ALA A 56 5.38 29.50 -2.95
C ALA A 56 4.08 28.70 -3.16
N ALA A 57 3.15 28.79 -2.21
CA ALA A 57 1.85 28.15 -2.29
C ALA A 57 1.04 28.61 -3.52
N THR A 58 0.97 29.93 -3.76
CA THR A 58 0.30 30.50 -4.94
C THR A 58 0.91 29.97 -6.24
N ALA A 59 2.24 29.92 -6.34
CA ALA A 59 2.92 29.41 -7.54
C ALA A 59 2.60 27.91 -7.79
N LEU A 60 2.50 27.10 -6.73
CA LEU A 60 2.07 25.71 -6.84
C LEU A 60 0.64 25.61 -7.36
N VAL A 61 -0.29 26.33 -6.74
CA VAL A 61 -1.71 26.29 -7.12
C VAL A 61 -1.91 26.74 -8.56
N ASP A 62 -1.22 27.78 -9.00
CA ASP A 62 -1.24 28.24 -10.38
C ASP A 62 -0.74 27.18 -11.37
N ALA A 63 0.33 26.48 -11.02
CA ALA A 63 0.86 25.40 -11.85
C ALA A 63 -0.10 24.21 -11.93
N VAL A 64 -0.71 23.83 -10.80
CA VAL A 64 -1.74 22.76 -10.72
C VAL A 64 -2.98 23.14 -11.52
N GLN A 65 -3.48 24.34 -11.37
CA GLN A 65 -4.68 24.83 -12.06
C GLN A 65 -4.51 24.81 -13.59
N LYS A 66 -3.30 25.11 -14.09
CA LYS A 66 -2.97 25.13 -15.52
C LYS A 66 -2.52 23.78 -16.08
N ASP A 67 -2.41 22.77 -15.23
CA ASP A 67 -1.76 21.47 -15.56
C ASP A 67 -0.37 21.65 -16.17
N ASP A 68 0.37 22.70 -15.72
CA ASP A 68 1.68 23.06 -16.25
C ASP A 68 2.77 22.25 -15.56
N LYS A 69 3.13 21.11 -16.15
CA LYS A 69 4.19 20.21 -15.64
C LYS A 69 5.57 20.88 -15.58
N ALA A 70 5.84 21.85 -16.45
CA ALA A 70 7.11 22.58 -16.45
C ALA A 70 7.13 23.60 -15.28
N ALA A 71 6.01 24.26 -14.99
CA ALA A 71 5.87 25.09 -13.81
C ALA A 71 5.94 24.26 -12.52
N LEU A 72 5.30 23.10 -12.45
CA LEU A 72 5.42 22.17 -11.32
C LEU A 72 6.87 21.77 -11.07
N ALA A 73 7.62 21.43 -12.11
CA ALA A 73 9.03 21.12 -11.97
C ALA A 73 9.90 22.31 -11.50
N LYS A 74 9.51 23.54 -11.80
CA LYS A 74 10.19 24.73 -11.26
C LYS A 74 9.86 24.96 -9.80
N VAL A 75 8.61 24.76 -9.40
CA VAL A 75 8.12 24.97 -8.03
C VAL A 75 8.63 23.89 -7.09
N LEU A 76 8.46 22.64 -7.46
CA LEU A 76 8.75 21.48 -6.62
C LEU A 76 10.17 20.94 -6.83
N GLY A 77 10.78 21.20 -7.98
CA GLY A 77 12.03 20.59 -8.40
C GLY A 77 11.83 19.59 -9.54
N PRO A 78 12.90 19.28 -10.31
CA PRO A 78 12.81 18.43 -11.50
C PRO A 78 12.38 17.00 -11.19
N ASP A 79 12.71 16.51 -10.00
CA ASP A 79 12.46 15.13 -9.56
C ASP A 79 11.09 14.95 -8.86
N TRP A 80 10.22 15.97 -8.92
CA TRP A 80 8.95 15.97 -8.17
C TRP A 80 8.09 14.71 -8.40
N LYS A 81 8.14 14.12 -9.59
CA LYS A 81 7.39 12.89 -9.90
C LYS A 81 7.88 11.65 -9.15
N THR A 82 9.12 11.67 -8.66
CA THR A 82 9.65 10.57 -7.84
C THR A 82 9.09 10.62 -6.41
N PHE A 83 8.77 11.81 -5.94
CA PHE A 83 8.30 12.05 -4.56
C PHE A 83 6.79 12.18 -4.46
N VAL A 84 6.14 12.61 -5.53
CA VAL A 84 4.68 12.76 -5.59
C VAL A 84 4.16 11.72 -6.57
N PRO A 85 3.61 10.59 -6.09
CA PRO A 85 3.03 9.58 -6.96
C PRO A 85 1.89 10.22 -7.76
N ALA A 86 2.05 10.25 -9.07
CA ALA A 86 1.00 10.76 -9.98
C ALA A 86 -0.12 9.73 -10.18
N GLU A 87 0.16 8.47 -9.88
CA GLU A 87 -0.80 7.38 -9.89
C GLU A 87 -1.70 7.48 -8.66
N GLY A 88 -3.01 7.57 -8.87
CA GLY A 88 -3.98 7.73 -7.79
C GLY A 88 -4.37 9.17 -7.45
N ILE A 89 -3.85 10.18 -8.16
CA ILE A 89 -4.39 11.55 -8.13
C ILE A 89 -5.17 11.75 -9.42
N ASP A 90 -6.46 11.65 -9.35
CA ASP A 90 -7.30 11.87 -10.50
C ASP A 90 -7.70 13.35 -10.66
N ARG A 91 -8.39 13.67 -11.75
CA ARG A 91 -8.81 15.05 -12.04
C ARG A 91 -9.81 15.56 -11.01
N GLU A 92 -10.62 14.70 -10.44
CA GLU A 92 -11.61 15.04 -9.43
C GLU A 92 -10.96 15.51 -8.12
N ASP A 93 -9.89 14.84 -7.68
CA ASP A 93 -9.09 15.25 -6.51
C ASP A 93 -8.45 16.63 -6.71
N VAL A 94 -7.89 16.87 -7.91
CA VAL A 94 -7.32 18.18 -8.28
C VAL A 94 -8.37 19.26 -8.23
N ASP A 95 -9.55 19.03 -8.82
CA ASP A 95 -10.64 20.00 -8.85
C ASP A 95 -11.21 20.26 -7.45
N ALA A 96 -11.31 19.24 -6.60
CA ALA A 96 -11.70 19.37 -5.20
C ALA A 96 -10.68 20.21 -4.40
N PHE A 97 -9.38 19.98 -4.58
CA PHE A 97 -8.32 20.79 -3.98
C PHE A 97 -8.40 22.26 -4.41
N LEU A 98 -8.55 22.53 -5.70
CA LEU A 98 -8.65 23.88 -6.24
C LEU A 98 -9.92 24.61 -5.74
N ALA A 99 -11.04 23.91 -5.62
CA ALA A 99 -12.28 24.43 -5.05
C ALA A 99 -12.11 24.78 -3.57
N ALA A 100 -11.47 23.88 -2.80
CA ALA A 100 -11.17 24.12 -1.38
C ALA A 100 -10.23 25.32 -1.20
N TYR A 101 -9.16 25.42 -2.01
CA TYR A 101 -8.25 26.57 -2.00
C TYR A 101 -8.98 27.89 -2.28
N LYS A 102 -9.87 27.90 -3.27
CA LYS A 102 -10.66 29.09 -3.62
C LYS A 102 -11.64 29.49 -2.52
N THR A 103 -12.18 28.52 -1.78
CA THR A 103 -13.12 28.75 -0.69
C THR A 103 -12.42 29.41 0.50
N ASN A 104 -11.31 28.85 0.93
CA ASN A 104 -10.49 29.35 2.03
C ASN A 104 -9.08 28.75 1.94
N HIS A 105 -8.05 29.55 2.19
CA HIS A 105 -6.69 29.07 2.33
C HIS A 105 -5.87 29.97 3.23
N LYS A 106 -4.87 29.39 3.88
CA LYS A 106 -3.89 30.11 4.70
C LYS A 106 -2.61 29.32 4.80
N ILE A 107 -1.54 29.99 5.21
CA ILE A 107 -0.30 29.32 5.61
C ILE A 107 -0.39 29.04 7.11
N ALA A 108 -0.41 27.76 7.47
CA ALA A 108 -0.33 27.31 8.85
C ALA A 108 1.13 27.07 9.24
N GLU A 109 1.56 27.70 10.34
CA GLU A 109 2.91 27.56 10.89
C GLU A 109 2.90 26.53 12.02
N GLY A 110 3.81 25.57 11.97
CA GLY A 110 3.92 24.55 13.02
C GLY A 110 5.14 23.67 12.85
N GLY A 111 5.80 23.26 13.95
CA GLY A 111 6.95 22.37 13.91
C GLY A 111 8.15 22.91 13.13
N GLY A 112 8.28 24.25 12.99
CA GLY A 112 9.37 24.87 12.23
C GLY A 112 9.19 24.87 10.71
N VAL A 113 8.04 24.45 10.20
CA VAL A 113 7.67 24.46 8.78
C VAL A 113 6.34 25.18 8.56
N SER A 114 6.14 25.65 7.34
CA SER A 114 4.88 26.24 6.88
C SER A 114 4.12 25.23 6.03
N ARG A 115 2.80 25.14 6.17
CA ARG A 115 1.94 24.28 5.34
C ARG A 115 0.79 25.06 4.74
N LEU A 116 0.48 24.80 3.49
CA LEU A 116 -0.74 25.31 2.88
C LEU A 116 -1.94 24.54 3.44
N GLU A 117 -2.81 25.25 4.17
CA GLU A 117 -4.10 24.75 4.62
C GLU A 117 -5.18 25.25 3.67
N VAL A 118 -6.12 24.36 3.26
CA VAL A 118 -7.20 24.70 2.34
C VAL A 118 -8.55 24.23 2.87
N GLY A 119 -9.60 24.94 2.45
CA GLY A 119 -10.96 24.66 2.87
C GLY A 119 -11.23 25.04 4.32
N ASN A 120 -12.40 24.63 4.81
CA ASN A 120 -12.86 24.93 6.18
C ASN A 120 -12.59 23.77 7.16
N ALA A 121 -12.20 22.60 6.64
CA ALA A 121 -11.92 21.42 7.44
C ALA A 121 -10.48 21.33 7.97
N GLY A 122 -9.63 22.31 7.65
CA GLY A 122 -8.23 22.33 8.10
C GLY A 122 -7.32 21.33 7.39
N TRP A 123 -7.69 20.87 6.18
CA TRP A 123 -6.83 19.99 5.41
C TRP A 123 -5.55 20.72 4.97
N THR A 124 -4.40 20.08 5.19
CA THR A 124 -3.09 20.65 4.83
C THR A 124 -2.44 19.88 3.70
N LEU A 125 -1.83 20.63 2.76
CA LEU A 125 -0.98 20.04 1.75
C LEU A 125 0.16 19.25 2.43
N PRO A 126 0.41 17.98 2.04
CA PRO A 126 1.42 17.15 2.70
C PRO A 126 2.85 17.67 2.48
N ILE A 127 3.12 18.37 1.37
CA ILE A 127 4.45 18.90 1.06
C ILE A 127 4.67 20.21 1.83
N PRO A 128 5.55 20.24 2.85
CA PRO A 128 5.77 21.43 3.63
C PRO A 128 6.60 22.46 2.85
N ILE A 129 6.42 23.74 3.22
CA ILE A 129 7.20 24.86 2.75
C ILE A 129 8.22 25.19 3.84
N VAL A 130 9.49 25.19 3.49
CA VAL A 130 10.60 25.42 4.42
C VAL A 130 11.41 26.63 4.04
N LYS A 131 12.12 27.22 5.01
CA LYS A 131 13.07 28.31 4.75
C LYS A 131 14.27 27.80 3.97
N SER A 132 14.66 28.52 2.92
CA SER A 132 15.83 28.26 2.09
C SER A 132 16.58 29.58 1.84
N GLY A 133 17.71 29.79 2.53
CA GLY A 133 18.40 31.07 2.51
C GLY A 133 17.53 32.22 3.00
N THR A 134 17.28 33.20 2.14
CA THR A 134 16.43 34.37 2.46
C THR A 134 14.97 34.20 2.05
N GLY A 135 14.57 33.02 1.57
CA GLY A 135 13.23 32.77 1.07
C GLY A 135 12.68 31.41 1.50
N TYR A 136 11.76 30.88 0.70
CA TYR A 136 10.99 29.68 0.99
C TYR A 136 10.94 28.76 -0.23
N THR A 137 10.97 27.45 -0.01
CA THR A 137 10.84 26.43 -1.03
C THR A 137 10.07 25.23 -0.49
N PHE A 138 9.57 24.36 -1.36
CA PHE A 138 8.96 23.08 -0.95
C PHE A 138 10.02 22.04 -0.58
N ASP A 139 9.77 21.28 0.47
CA ASP A 139 10.57 20.08 0.85
C ASP A 139 9.87 18.83 0.37
N LEU A 140 10.27 18.37 -0.81
CA LEU A 140 9.69 17.17 -1.44
C LEU A 140 9.93 15.90 -0.63
N LYS A 141 11.09 15.79 0.02
CA LYS A 141 11.41 14.58 0.79
C LYS A 141 10.52 14.47 2.00
N ALA A 142 10.41 15.53 2.79
CA ALA A 142 9.48 15.56 3.92
C ALA A 142 8.03 15.42 3.47
N GLY A 143 7.68 15.98 2.29
CA GLY A 143 6.36 15.80 1.68
C GLY A 143 6.06 14.35 1.29
N HIS A 144 7.02 13.65 0.73
CA HIS A 144 6.88 12.22 0.42
C HIS A 144 6.66 11.37 1.67
N ASP A 145 7.46 11.58 2.71
CA ASP A 145 7.31 10.87 3.98
C ASP A 145 5.91 11.10 4.59
N GLU A 146 5.38 12.32 4.51
CA GLU A 146 4.01 12.67 4.94
C GLU A 146 2.93 12.01 4.07
N ILE A 147 3.11 11.97 2.74
CA ILE A 147 2.19 11.30 1.82
C ILE A 147 2.09 9.81 2.16
N ILE A 148 3.22 9.15 2.34
CA ILE A 148 3.27 7.73 2.73
C ILE A 148 2.60 7.52 4.10
N ALA A 149 2.91 8.35 5.10
CA ALA A 149 2.30 8.24 6.42
C ALA A 149 0.76 8.36 6.36
N ARG A 150 0.23 9.33 5.59
CA ARG A 150 -1.22 9.48 5.39
C ARG A 150 -1.84 8.31 4.62
N GLN A 151 -1.12 7.77 3.62
CA GLN A 151 -1.57 6.60 2.88
C GLN A 151 -1.65 5.38 3.79
N ILE A 152 -0.61 5.12 4.60
CA ILE A 152 -0.60 4.05 5.59
C ILE A 152 -1.82 4.19 6.52
N GLY A 153 -2.03 5.36 7.12
CA GLY A 153 -3.16 5.57 8.04
C GLY A 153 -4.52 5.30 7.40
N ARG A 154 -4.73 5.74 6.14
CA ARG A 154 -5.98 5.42 5.41
C ARG A 154 -6.13 3.92 5.15
N ASN A 155 -5.07 3.27 4.64
CA ASN A 155 -5.09 1.85 4.33
C ASN A 155 -5.35 1.00 5.59
N GLU A 156 -4.79 1.40 6.73
CA GLU A 156 -5.01 0.72 8.02
C GLU A 156 -6.47 0.85 8.47
N LEU A 157 -7.05 2.05 8.45
CA LEU A 157 -8.47 2.26 8.76
C LEU A 157 -9.39 1.49 7.79
N ASP A 158 -9.12 1.54 6.49
CA ASP A 158 -9.90 0.81 5.48
C ASP A 158 -9.79 -0.71 5.68
N THR A 159 -8.62 -1.20 6.13
CA THR A 159 -8.39 -2.63 6.43
C THR A 159 -9.19 -3.09 7.64
N GLN A 160 -9.27 -2.28 8.68
CA GLN A 160 -10.12 -2.56 9.84
C GLN A 160 -11.59 -2.65 9.44
N GLN A 161 -12.08 -1.70 8.63
CA GLN A 161 -13.45 -1.75 8.09
C GLN A 161 -13.69 -2.98 7.21
N ALA A 162 -12.70 -3.37 6.39
CA ALA A 162 -12.77 -4.57 5.57
C ALA A 162 -12.85 -5.87 6.41
N LEU A 163 -12.16 -5.92 7.56
CA LEU A 163 -12.25 -7.05 8.49
C LEU A 163 -13.61 -7.11 9.20
N LEU A 164 -14.20 -5.97 9.55
CA LEU A 164 -15.57 -5.93 10.07
C LEU A 164 -16.59 -6.37 9.01
N ALA A 165 -16.43 -5.92 7.76
CA ALA A 165 -17.25 -6.40 6.64
C ALA A 165 -17.09 -7.91 6.40
N TYR A 166 -15.89 -8.46 6.57
CA TYR A 166 -15.66 -9.91 6.55
C TYR A 166 -16.42 -10.61 7.69
N TYR A 167 -16.39 -10.07 8.90
CA TYR A 167 -17.13 -10.60 10.04
C TYR A 167 -18.62 -10.69 9.75
N ASP A 168 -19.21 -9.60 9.25
CA ASP A 168 -20.63 -9.56 8.89
C ASP A 168 -20.94 -10.55 7.77
N ALA A 169 -20.12 -10.58 6.72
CA ALA A 169 -20.28 -11.49 5.59
C ALA A 169 -20.25 -12.97 6.02
N GLN A 170 -19.42 -13.33 6.98
CA GLN A 170 -19.38 -14.69 7.53
C GLN A 170 -20.68 -15.06 8.27
N ARG A 171 -21.25 -14.13 9.00
CA ARG A 171 -22.53 -14.34 9.71
C ARG A 171 -23.69 -14.48 8.74
N ASP A 172 -23.73 -13.64 7.71
CA ASP A 172 -24.74 -13.72 6.66
C ASP A 172 -24.65 -15.03 5.87
N TYR A 173 -23.43 -15.43 5.52
CA TYR A 173 -23.18 -16.71 4.85
C TYR A 173 -23.69 -17.89 5.68
N ALA A 174 -23.38 -17.94 6.98
CA ALA A 174 -23.76 -19.01 7.87
C ALA A 174 -25.28 -19.07 8.17
N ALA A 175 -26.06 -18.08 7.76
CA ALA A 175 -27.51 -18.11 7.90
C ALA A 175 -28.22 -19.01 6.86
N THR A 176 -27.48 -19.46 5.80
CA THR A 176 -28.04 -20.23 4.69
C THR A 176 -27.22 -21.51 4.43
N ASP A 177 -27.90 -22.59 4.09
CA ASP A 177 -27.26 -23.84 3.63
C ASP A 177 -26.88 -23.68 2.14
N HIS A 178 -25.58 -23.52 1.87
CA HIS A 178 -25.04 -23.26 0.54
C HIS A 178 -24.72 -24.52 -0.27
N ASN A 179 -24.73 -25.69 0.34
CA ASN A 179 -24.37 -26.95 -0.29
C ASN A 179 -25.50 -28.01 -0.29
N GLY A 180 -26.65 -27.71 0.33
CA GLY A 180 -27.86 -28.54 0.34
C GLY A 180 -27.80 -29.72 1.30
N ASP A 181 -26.84 -29.77 2.22
CA ASP A 181 -26.66 -30.89 3.16
C ASP A 181 -27.34 -30.67 4.53
N LYS A 182 -28.05 -29.55 4.68
CA LYS A 182 -28.79 -29.13 5.88
C LYS A 182 -27.93 -28.80 7.09
N VAL A 183 -26.68 -28.46 6.86
CA VAL A 183 -25.74 -28.01 7.90
C VAL A 183 -25.29 -26.60 7.59
N LEU A 184 -25.50 -25.69 8.53
CA LEU A 184 -25.00 -24.32 8.44
C LEU A 184 -23.52 -24.31 8.77
N GLU A 185 -22.75 -23.56 7.98
CA GLU A 185 -21.29 -23.44 8.12
C GLU A 185 -20.80 -22.07 7.66
N TYR A 186 -19.65 -21.66 8.13
CA TYR A 186 -18.96 -20.44 7.67
C TYR A 186 -18.17 -20.72 6.38
N ALA A 187 -17.94 -19.68 5.59
CA ALA A 187 -17.17 -19.79 4.36
C ALA A 187 -15.67 -19.97 4.64
N GLN A 188 -15.05 -20.89 3.95
CA GLN A 188 -13.60 -21.14 4.01
C GLN A 188 -12.82 -20.41 2.91
N LYS A 189 -13.51 -19.60 2.09
CA LYS A 189 -12.95 -18.86 0.96
C LYS A 189 -13.57 -17.46 0.90
N PHE A 190 -12.79 -16.50 0.46
CA PHE A 190 -13.34 -15.19 0.10
C PHE A 190 -14.12 -15.29 -1.21
N LEU A 191 -13.57 -15.94 -2.23
CA LEU A 191 -14.22 -16.09 -3.52
C LEU A 191 -14.69 -17.54 -3.73
N SER A 192 -15.92 -17.67 -4.18
CA SER A 192 -16.52 -18.96 -4.53
C SER A 192 -15.85 -19.56 -5.76
N THR A 193 -15.83 -20.89 -5.81
CA THR A 193 -15.52 -21.63 -7.02
C THR A 193 -16.51 -21.22 -8.14
N PRO A 194 -16.08 -21.01 -9.37
CA PRO A 194 -16.98 -20.62 -10.47
C PRO A 194 -18.22 -21.53 -10.56
N GLY A 195 -19.40 -20.91 -10.52
CA GLY A 195 -20.68 -21.62 -10.55
C GLY A 195 -21.13 -22.23 -9.24
N LYS A 196 -20.46 -21.91 -8.12
CA LYS A 196 -20.85 -22.33 -6.76
C LYS A 196 -21.02 -21.10 -5.86
N THR A 197 -21.57 -21.35 -4.66
CA THR A 197 -21.68 -20.40 -3.56
C THR A 197 -20.89 -20.88 -2.33
N ASP A 198 -19.67 -21.42 -2.55
CA ASP A 198 -18.80 -22.02 -1.52
C ASP A 198 -17.73 -21.06 -0.98
N GLY A 199 -17.96 -19.77 -1.07
CA GLY A 199 -17.17 -18.65 -0.55
C GLY A 199 -18.05 -17.44 -0.29
N LEU A 200 -17.49 -16.35 0.25
CA LEU A 200 -18.21 -15.14 0.62
C LEU A 200 -18.66 -14.27 -0.56
N TYR A 201 -18.05 -14.47 -1.73
CA TYR A 201 -18.43 -13.77 -2.94
C TYR A 201 -18.69 -14.73 -4.10
N TRP A 202 -19.73 -14.46 -4.85
CA TRP A 202 -20.08 -15.06 -6.15
C TRP A 202 -20.78 -14.03 -7.03
N ASP A 203 -20.70 -14.18 -8.33
CA ASP A 203 -21.46 -13.34 -9.29
C ASP A 203 -22.95 -13.74 -9.22
N SER A 204 -23.78 -12.81 -8.76
CA SER A 204 -25.23 -12.97 -8.71
C SER A 204 -25.88 -12.33 -9.94
N LYS A 205 -26.90 -13.00 -10.52
CA LYS A 205 -27.75 -12.43 -11.56
C LYS A 205 -28.96 -11.76 -10.93
N GLU A 206 -29.63 -10.94 -11.72
CA GLU A 206 -30.88 -10.31 -11.28
C GLU A 206 -31.90 -11.36 -10.81
N GLY A 207 -32.35 -11.23 -9.57
CA GLY A 207 -33.27 -12.16 -8.91
C GLY A 207 -32.63 -13.36 -8.18
N GLU A 208 -31.31 -13.51 -8.24
CA GLU A 208 -30.56 -14.48 -7.43
C GLU A 208 -30.12 -13.84 -6.09
N PRO A 209 -29.88 -14.64 -5.04
CA PRO A 209 -29.34 -14.12 -3.79
C PRO A 209 -27.98 -13.43 -4.01
N GLU A 210 -27.85 -12.24 -3.47
CA GLU A 210 -26.58 -11.52 -3.51
C GLU A 210 -25.54 -12.17 -2.61
N SER A 211 -24.27 -12.05 -3.01
CA SER A 211 -23.16 -12.52 -2.17
C SER A 211 -22.96 -11.59 -0.97
N PRO A 212 -22.64 -12.13 0.23
CA PRO A 212 -22.46 -11.32 1.43
C PRO A 212 -21.29 -10.34 1.33
N LEU A 213 -20.27 -10.64 0.51
CA LEU A 213 -19.09 -9.83 0.33
C LEU A 213 -19.12 -9.12 -1.03
N GLY A 214 -18.68 -7.86 -1.07
CA GLY A 214 -18.67 -7.06 -2.30
C GLY A 214 -17.61 -7.50 -3.33
N PRO A 215 -17.83 -7.20 -4.64
CA PRO A 215 -16.97 -7.62 -5.73
C PRO A 215 -15.56 -7.03 -5.66
N LEU A 216 -15.39 -5.81 -5.15
CA LEU A 216 -14.09 -5.14 -5.05
C LEU A 216 -13.15 -5.88 -4.11
N PHE A 217 -13.62 -6.24 -2.91
CA PHE A 217 -12.83 -7.01 -1.97
C PHE A 217 -12.45 -8.39 -2.54
N ALA A 218 -13.43 -9.11 -3.09
CA ALA A 218 -13.22 -10.44 -3.65
C ALA A 218 -12.22 -10.47 -4.80
N ALA A 219 -12.27 -9.49 -5.72
CA ALA A 219 -11.38 -9.41 -6.86
C ALA A 219 -9.90 -9.25 -6.45
N HIS A 220 -9.64 -8.54 -5.35
CA HIS A 220 -8.29 -8.24 -4.88
C HIS A 220 -7.73 -9.32 -3.95
N THR A 221 -8.56 -10.18 -3.37
CA THR A 221 -8.10 -11.29 -2.52
C THR A 221 -7.66 -12.53 -3.31
N GLN A 222 -7.98 -12.61 -4.62
CA GLN A 222 -7.74 -13.78 -5.46
C GLN A 222 -6.36 -13.87 -6.10
N LYS A 223 -5.72 -12.76 -6.39
CA LYS A 223 -4.44 -12.77 -7.11
C LYS A 223 -3.29 -12.76 -6.12
N ALA A 224 -2.73 -13.93 -5.83
CA ALA A 224 -1.40 -14.01 -5.23
C ALA A 224 -0.41 -13.19 -6.09
N GLY A 225 0.14 -12.11 -5.52
CA GLY A 225 0.99 -11.15 -6.24
C GLY A 225 0.27 -9.91 -6.78
N ALA A 226 -1.03 -9.76 -6.55
CA ALA A 226 -1.73 -8.51 -6.79
C ALA A 226 -1.46 -7.50 -5.66
N GLU A 227 -1.75 -6.25 -5.94
CA GLU A 227 -1.58 -5.09 -5.03
C GLU A 227 -2.44 -5.15 -3.75
N GLY A 228 -3.12 -6.28 -3.48
CA GLY A 228 -4.01 -6.46 -2.34
C GLY A 228 -5.28 -5.60 -2.45
N TYR A 229 -6.11 -5.64 -1.40
CA TYR A 229 -7.23 -4.72 -1.23
C TYR A 229 -6.83 -3.64 -0.22
N GLN A 230 -6.93 -2.38 -0.58
CA GLN A 230 -6.49 -1.23 0.23
C GLN A 230 -5.03 -1.38 0.73
N GLY A 231 -4.12 -1.90 -0.13
CA GLY A 231 -2.71 -2.10 0.23
C GLY A 231 -2.44 -3.27 1.18
N TYR A 232 -3.43 -4.17 1.39
CA TYR A 232 -3.36 -5.30 2.30
C TYR A 232 -3.71 -6.63 1.65
N HIS A 233 -3.06 -7.70 2.10
CA HIS A 233 -3.45 -9.07 1.84
C HIS A 233 -4.28 -9.62 2.99
N TYR A 234 -5.25 -10.49 2.65
CA TYR A 234 -6.17 -11.10 3.61
C TYR A 234 -6.10 -12.62 3.55
N ARG A 235 -6.18 -13.28 4.70
CA ARG A 235 -6.23 -14.74 4.81
C ARG A 235 -7.22 -15.19 5.87
N ILE A 236 -7.99 -16.23 5.56
CA ILE A 236 -8.85 -16.90 6.53
C ILE A 236 -7.98 -17.83 7.37
N LEU A 237 -8.18 -17.81 8.69
CA LEU A 237 -7.57 -18.67 9.68
C LEU A 237 -8.53 -19.82 10.03
N THR A 238 -8.00 -21.01 10.36
CA THR A 238 -8.81 -22.23 10.50
C THR A 238 -8.91 -22.75 11.92
N ALA A 239 -8.27 -22.08 12.87
CA ALA A 239 -8.26 -22.44 14.28
C ALA A 239 -8.06 -21.19 15.16
N GLN A 240 -8.27 -21.34 16.47
CA GLN A 240 -7.81 -20.38 17.47
C GLN A 240 -6.86 -21.03 18.47
N GLY A 241 -6.02 -20.18 19.08
CA GLY A 241 -5.03 -20.57 20.06
C GLY A 241 -5.47 -20.38 21.50
N THR A 242 -4.54 -20.59 22.40
CA THR A 242 -4.80 -20.56 23.87
C THR A 242 -5.04 -19.17 24.41
N SER A 243 -4.56 -18.13 23.74
CA SER A 243 -4.76 -16.72 24.15
C SER A 243 -6.11 -16.16 23.70
N ALA A 244 -6.78 -16.85 22.76
CA ALA A 244 -8.11 -16.43 22.31
C ALA A 244 -9.19 -16.78 23.36
N PRO A 245 -10.29 -16.01 23.43
CA PRO A 245 -11.43 -16.37 24.28
C PRO A 245 -11.94 -17.78 23.98
N GLY A 246 -12.18 -18.58 25.04
CA GLY A 246 -12.59 -19.99 24.90
C GLY A 246 -11.45 -20.99 24.71
N GLY A 247 -10.18 -20.54 24.60
CA GLY A 247 -8.99 -21.38 24.47
C GLY A 247 -8.81 -21.98 23.07
N ALA A 248 -7.89 -22.94 22.94
CA ALA A 248 -7.50 -23.50 21.64
C ALA A 248 -8.50 -24.52 21.11
N TYR A 249 -8.96 -24.33 19.87
CA TYR A 249 -9.74 -25.32 19.10
C TYR A 249 -9.73 -25.02 17.60
N ASP A 250 -10.08 -26.04 16.81
CA ASP A 250 -10.21 -25.91 15.37
C ASP A 250 -11.57 -25.35 14.98
N TYR A 251 -11.58 -24.35 14.08
CA TYR A 251 -12.79 -23.86 13.44
C TYR A 251 -13.34 -24.85 12.40
N VAL A 252 -12.42 -25.59 11.75
CA VAL A 252 -12.75 -26.57 10.72
C VAL A 252 -12.74 -27.96 11.29
N VAL A 253 -13.91 -28.60 11.34
CA VAL A 253 -14.10 -29.98 11.80
C VAL A 253 -14.79 -30.79 10.73
N GLY A 254 -14.20 -31.93 10.34
CA GLY A 254 -14.73 -32.78 9.26
C GLY A 254 -14.83 -32.06 7.91
N GLY A 255 -13.90 -31.12 7.64
CA GLY A 255 -13.87 -30.32 6.41
C GLY A 255 -14.83 -29.13 6.37
N ARG A 256 -15.54 -28.85 7.48
CA ARG A 256 -16.55 -27.79 7.62
C ARG A 256 -16.14 -26.77 8.67
N MET A 257 -16.25 -25.49 8.36
CA MET A 257 -16.00 -24.41 9.31
C MET A 257 -17.26 -24.11 10.10
N ARG A 258 -17.36 -24.67 11.30
CA ARG A 258 -18.59 -24.63 12.13
C ARG A 258 -18.39 -24.08 13.53
N ASN A 259 -17.16 -24.09 14.03
CA ASN A 259 -16.87 -23.71 15.41
C ASN A 259 -16.42 -22.25 15.54
N GLY A 260 -16.46 -21.49 14.47
CA GLY A 260 -16.02 -20.10 14.40
C GLY A 260 -15.28 -19.83 13.11
N PHE A 261 -14.79 -18.61 12.98
CA PHE A 261 -14.00 -18.15 11.87
C PHE A 261 -13.01 -17.07 12.34
N ALA A 262 -11.96 -16.83 11.60
CA ALA A 262 -11.07 -15.71 11.80
C ALA A 262 -10.36 -15.35 10.49
N ALA A 263 -9.82 -14.14 10.43
CA ALA A 263 -8.98 -13.68 9.35
C ALA A 263 -7.81 -12.87 9.89
N ILE A 264 -6.73 -12.82 9.10
CA ILE A 264 -5.60 -11.91 9.26
C ILE A 264 -5.45 -11.05 8.01
N ALA A 265 -5.20 -9.77 8.22
CA ALA A 265 -4.78 -8.81 7.20
C ALA A 265 -3.36 -8.32 7.48
N TYR A 266 -2.53 -8.20 6.43
CA TYR A 266 -1.15 -7.75 6.56
C TYR A 266 -0.73 -6.92 5.34
N PRO A 267 0.17 -5.91 5.49
CA PRO A 267 0.52 -5.02 4.40
C PRO A 267 1.17 -5.75 3.22
N VAL A 268 0.84 -5.31 2.00
CA VAL A 268 1.53 -5.76 0.77
C VAL A 268 3.00 -5.35 0.83
N HIS A 269 3.27 -4.08 1.22
CA HIS A 269 4.61 -3.52 1.37
C HIS A 269 4.72 -2.85 2.74
N TYR A 270 5.45 -3.49 3.65
CA TYR A 270 5.69 -2.97 5.00
C TYR A 270 6.38 -1.59 4.97
N GLY A 271 5.79 -0.61 5.63
CA GLY A 271 6.28 0.77 5.69
C GLY A 271 5.95 1.63 4.46
N GLU A 272 5.21 1.09 3.49
CA GLU A 272 4.72 1.81 2.29
C GLU A 272 3.20 1.75 2.19
N THR A 273 2.61 0.56 2.27
CA THR A 273 1.15 0.38 2.21
C THR A 273 0.51 0.21 3.58
N GLY A 274 1.30 -0.14 4.60
CA GLY A 274 0.88 -0.31 5.99
C GLY A 274 2.05 -0.69 6.88
N VAL A 275 1.86 -0.56 8.18
CA VAL A 275 2.80 -0.97 9.24
C VAL A 275 2.15 -2.06 10.08
N MET A 276 0.92 -1.83 10.53
CA MET A 276 0.19 -2.77 11.38
C MET A 276 -0.36 -3.95 10.59
N SER A 277 -0.42 -5.10 11.21
CA SER A 277 -1.20 -6.27 10.77
C SER A 277 -2.39 -6.43 11.70
N PHE A 278 -3.52 -6.88 11.17
CA PHE A 278 -4.78 -6.94 11.89
C PHE A 278 -5.35 -8.35 11.88
N MET A 279 -5.99 -8.76 12.97
CA MET A 279 -6.76 -10.02 13.04
C MET A 279 -8.17 -9.74 13.58
N ILE A 280 -9.14 -10.53 13.11
CA ILE A 280 -10.50 -10.58 13.65
C ILE A 280 -10.93 -12.04 13.79
N SER A 281 -11.75 -12.35 14.81
CA SER A 281 -12.43 -13.63 14.94
C SER A 281 -13.95 -13.46 14.93
N HIS A 282 -14.64 -14.57 15.14
CA HIS A 282 -16.10 -14.60 15.31
C HIS A 282 -16.62 -13.84 16.54
N ASP A 283 -15.71 -13.35 17.40
CA ASP A 283 -16.07 -12.44 18.51
C ASP A 283 -16.25 -10.98 18.03
N GLY A 284 -15.80 -10.65 16.81
CA GLY A 284 -15.99 -9.32 16.22
C GLY A 284 -14.98 -8.26 16.71
N ILE A 285 -13.99 -8.66 17.48
CA ILE A 285 -12.95 -7.76 18.00
C ILE A 285 -11.76 -7.76 17.04
N VAL A 286 -11.33 -6.57 16.61
CA VAL A 286 -10.12 -6.39 15.80
C VAL A 286 -8.91 -6.24 16.71
N PHE A 287 -7.86 -6.99 16.43
CA PHE A 287 -6.56 -6.90 17.09
C PHE A 287 -5.50 -6.41 16.11
N GLU A 288 -4.59 -5.57 16.57
CA GLU A 288 -3.50 -5.01 15.78
C GLU A 288 -2.13 -5.37 16.36
N LYS A 289 -1.13 -5.50 15.47
CA LYS A 289 0.27 -5.70 15.84
C LYS A 289 1.21 -5.33 14.70
N ASP A 290 2.29 -4.63 15.02
CA ASP A 290 3.43 -4.50 14.10
C ASP A 290 4.24 -5.81 14.08
N LEU A 291 4.10 -6.58 12.98
CA LEU A 291 4.86 -7.79 12.74
C LEU A 291 6.25 -7.53 12.14
N GLY A 292 6.58 -6.26 11.87
CA GLY A 292 7.85 -5.82 11.31
C GLY A 292 8.05 -6.21 9.84
N LYS A 293 9.25 -6.01 9.34
CA LYS A 293 9.61 -6.22 7.91
C LYS A 293 9.39 -7.66 7.41
N ASN A 294 9.38 -8.64 8.30
CA ASN A 294 9.09 -10.04 7.97
C ASN A 294 7.61 -10.41 8.18
N GLY A 295 6.76 -9.43 8.45
CA GLY A 295 5.35 -9.62 8.81
C GLY A 295 4.56 -10.42 7.77
N ALA A 296 4.80 -10.20 6.48
CA ALA A 296 4.15 -10.94 5.42
C ALA A 296 4.42 -12.46 5.52
N ALA A 297 5.66 -12.87 5.75
CA ALA A 297 6.02 -14.29 5.89
C ALA A 297 5.41 -14.91 7.16
N ILE A 298 5.38 -14.17 8.27
CA ILE A 298 4.73 -14.58 9.52
C ILE A 298 3.23 -14.78 9.29
N ALA A 299 2.56 -13.79 8.73
CA ALA A 299 1.11 -13.83 8.47
C ALA A 299 0.73 -14.93 7.47
N GLN A 300 1.55 -15.17 6.43
CA GLN A 300 1.34 -16.25 5.48
C GLN A 300 1.46 -17.65 6.11
N ALA A 301 2.33 -17.82 7.09
CA ALA A 301 2.51 -19.08 7.82
C ALA A 301 1.44 -19.29 8.92
N MET A 302 0.78 -18.21 9.36
CA MET A 302 -0.19 -18.24 10.46
C MET A 302 -1.44 -19.02 10.06
N LYS A 303 -1.88 -19.96 10.89
CA LYS A 303 -3.12 -20.74 10.71
C LYS A 303 -4.11 -20.51 11.83
N THR A 304 -3.66 -19.92 12.92
CA THR A 304 -4.35 -19.82 14.19
C THR A 304 -4.54 -18.37 14.56
N PHE A 305 -5.76 -18.00 14.94
CA PHE A 305 -6.06 -16.76 15.62
C PHE A 305 -5.64 -16.90 17.08
N ASP A 306 -4.59 -16.22 17.50
CA ASP A 306 -4.03 -16.34 18.86
C ASP A 306 -3.50 -14.96 19.33
N PRO A 307 -4.41 -14.06 19.76
CA PRO A 307 -4.05 -12.71 20.19
C PRO A 307 -3.44 -12.76 21.60
N ASP A 308 -2.12 -13.05 21.67
CA ASP A 308 -1.35 -12.96 22.92
C ASP A 308 -1.16 -11.49 23.34
N ASP A 309 -0.55 -11.26 24.52
CA ASP A 309 -0.32 -9.92 25.11
C ASP A 309 0.43 -8.94 24.20
N SER A 310 1.01 -9.41 23.09
CA SER A 310 1.69 -8.57 22.09
C SER A 310 0.76 -8.01 21.01
N TRP A 311 -0.47 -8.51 20.91
CA TRP A 311 -1.55 -7.96 20.12
C TRP A 311 -2.37 -7.00 20.97
N LYS A 312 -2.80 -5.89 20.39
CA LYS A 312 -3.64 -4.90 21.05
C LYS A 312 -5.03 -4.93 20.45
N GLU A 313 -6.05 -4.84 21.27
CA GLU A 313 -7.40 -4.55 20.80
C GLU A 313 -7.44 -3.14 20.20
N ASP A 314 -8.15 -3.00 19.10
CA ASP A 314 -8.39 -1.69 18.49
C ASP A 314 -9.51 -0.97 19.24
N ASP A 315 -9.11 -0.12 20.19
CA ASP A 315 -10.02 0.65 21.04
C ASP A 315 -10.82 1.73 20.26
N GLU A 316 -10.42 2.10 19.06
CA GLU A 316 -11.11 3.14 18.29
C GLU A 316 -12.39 2.59 17.65
N LEU A 317 -12.38 1.34 17.20
CA LEU A 317 -13.58 0.67 16.69
C LEU A 317 -14.56 0.26 17.81
N ALA A 318 -14.03 -0.05 19.00
CA ALA A 318 -14.87 -0.41 20.17
C ALA A 318 -15.65 0.78 20.75
N LYS A 319 -15.32 2.03 20.39
CA LYS A 319 -15.99 3.25 20.88
C LYS A 319 -17.06 3.80 19.94
N GLY A 320 -17.31 3.14 18.82
CA GLY A 320 -18.25 3.56 17.76
C GLY A 320 -19.67 3.06 17.90
N GLU A 321 -20.10 2.57 19.11
CA GLU A 321 -21.47 2.28 19.45
C GLU A 321 -22.16 3.42 20.22
#